data_0fc2a08920f3b1017816f27ecf1d5d15
#
_entry.id   0fc2a08920f3b1017816f27ecf1d5d15
#
_cell.length_a   1.000
_cell.length_b   1.000
_cell.length_c   1.000
_cell.angle_alpha   90.00
_cell.angle_beta   90.00
_cell.angle_gamma   90.00
#
_symmetry.space_group_name_H-M   'P 1'
#
loop_
_entity.id
_entity.type
_entity.pdbx_description
1 polymer ?
#
loop_
_entity_poly.entity_id
_entity_poly.type
_entity_poly.pdbx_seq_one_letter_code
_entity_poly.pdbx_strand_id
1 'polypeptide(L)'
;MEKELIKFEETSSSIPFIKVKHNNIQFNLVIDTGCTTSCIDEGVLDLLVHTVTDQQTQGIIYADGSQDDAVQIVKIPLTIGDNDYVEEFNAVDFRAMSQQVKDSFGITIRGLLGSEFLYKHGLILDFDKHLIRYTDGRQTSIDFGSQELPEKVE
;
A
#
# COMPACT_ATOMS: atom_id res chain seq x y z
N MET A 1 -11.32 -22.30 -6.31
CA MET A 1 -10.24 -22.78 -5.43
C MET A 1 -9.95 -21.69 -4.41
N GLU A 2 -10.20 -21.97 -3.16
CA GLU A 2 -9.93 -21.00 -2.12
C GLU A 2 -8.43 -20.88 -1.95
N LYS A 3 -7.92 -19.67 -2.06
CA LYS A 3 -6.55 -19.40 -1.70
C LYS A 3 -6.44 -19.36 -0.19
N GLU A 4 -5.38 -19.95 0.31
CA GLU A 4 -5.10 -19.95 1.73
C GLU A 4 -5.04 -18.52 2.25
N LEU A 5 -5.83 -18.26 3.28
CA LEU A 5 -5.90 -16.94 3.89
C LEU A 5 -4.72 -16.78 4.82
N ILE A 6 -3.94 -15.75 4.59
CA ILE A 6 -2.89 -15.39 5.53
C ILE A 6 -3.55 -14.78 6.75
N LYS A 7 -3.38 -15.41 7.89
CA LYS A 7 -3.83 -14.83 9.15
C LYS A 7 -2.90 -13.71 9.56
N PHE A 8 -3.48 -12.60 9.92
CA PHE A 8 -2.73 -11.53 10.53
C PHE A 8 -3.39 -11.14 11.85
N GLU A 9 -2.60 -10.58 12.73
CA GLU A 9 -3.05 -10.24 14.06
C GLU A 9 -4.06 -9.10 14.01
N GLU A 10 -5.18 -9.29 14.67
CA GLU A 10 -6.13 -8.24 14.92
C GLU A 10 -5.56 -7.28 15.93
N THR A 11 -4.74 -6.41 15.51
CA THR A 11 -4.36 -5.37 16.43
C THR A 11 -4.98 -4.08 15.97
N SER A 12 -6.16 -3.82 16.48
CA SER A 12 -6.29 -2.43 16.76
C SER A 12 -6.58 -1.46 15.63
N SER A 13 -6.44 -0.26 15.88
CA SER A 13 -6.64 0.87 15.05
C SER A 13 -5.63 0.92 13.92
N SER A 14 -6.05 0.54 12.98
CA SER A 14 -5.83 0.38 12.03
C SER A 14 -5.52 1.11 10.76
N ILE A 15 -4.27 1.04 10.43
CA ILE A 15 -3.85 1.39 9.10
C ILE A 15 -3.73 0.08 8.31
N PRO A 16 -4.59 -0.16 7.31
CA PRO A 16 -4.50 -1.39 6.54
C PRO A 16 -3.29 -1.33 5.61
N PHE A 17 -2.51 -2.38 5.61
CA PHE A 17 -1.38 -2.48 4.72
C PHE A 17 -1.27 -3.88 4.13
N ILE A 18 -0.58 -3.97 3.03
CA ILE A 18 -0.39 -5.21 2.30
C ILE A 18 1.10 -5.45 2.14
N LYS A 19 1.50 -6.71 2.29
CA LYS A 19 2.88 -7.13 2.02
C LYS A 19 3.00 -7.45 0.54
N VAL A 20 3.96 -6.82 -0.11
CA VAL A 20 4.24 -7.07 -1.50
C VAL A 20 5.63 -7.65 -1.65
N LYS A 21 5.81 -8.48 -2.67
CA LYS A 21 7.09 -9.08 -3.01
C LYS A 21 7.60 -8.51 -4.32
N HIS A 22 8.90 -8.32 -4.37
CA HIS A 22 9.60 -7.89 -5.56
C HIS A 22 10.95 -8.60 -5.58
N ASN A 23 11.10 -9.60 -6.43
CA ASN A 23 12.27 -10.49 -6.40
C ASN A 23 12.43 -11.09 -4.99
N ASN A 24 13.57 -10.85 -4.34
CA ASN A 24 13.83 -11.35 -2.98
C ASN A 24 13.50 -10.32 -1.90
N ILE A 25 12.89 -9.22 -2.27
CA ILE A 25 12.56 -8.12 -1.37
C ILE A 25 11.08 -8.19 -1.02
N GLN A 26 10.77 -7.98 0.25
CA GLN A 26 9.40 -7.86 0.72
C GLN A 26 9.25 -6.52 1.43
N PHE A 27 8.18 -5.81 1.12
CA PHE A 27 7.92 -4.52 1.75
C PHE A 27 6.42 -4.27 1.87
N ASN A 28 6.07 -3.27 2.68
CA ASN A 28 4.69 -2.97 3.00
C ASN A 28 4.23 -1.73 2.25
N LEU A 29 3.03 -1.81 1.68
CA LEU A 29 2.31 -0.67 1.10
C LEU A 29 1.02 -0.47 1.86
N VAL A 30 0.74 0.75 2.28
CA VAL A 30 -0.53 1.10 2.89
C VAL A 30 -1.63 1.11 1.83
N ILE A 31 -2.80 0.61 2.17
CA ILE A 31 -3.98 0.76 1.35
C ILE A 31 -4.66 2.06 1.75
N ASP A 32 -4.63 3.04 0.86
CA ASP A 32 -5.14 4.38 1.13
C ASP A 32 -6.18 4.78 0.10
N THR A 33 -7.44 4.58 0.45
CA THR A 33 -8.56 4.95 -0.41
C THR A 33 -8.75 6.46 -0.53
N GLY A 34 -8.14 7.22 0.37
CA GLY A 34 -8.15 8.69 0.32
C GLY A 34 -7.14 9.28 -0.65
N CYS A 35 -6.22 8.47 -1.16
CA CYS A 35 -5.26 8.89 -2.16
C CYS A 35 -5.66 8.32 -3.52
N THR A 36 -5.73 9.15 -4.55
CA THR A 36 -6.16 8.72 -5.88
C THR A 36 -5.13 7.83 -6.53
N THR A 37 -3.86 8.19 -6.45
CA THR A 37 -2.75 7.49 -7.12
C THR A 37 -1.87 6.78 -6.11
N SER A 38 -1.20 5.73 -6.58
CA SER A 38 -0.23 5.00 -5.77
C SER A 38 1.09 5.75 -5.70
N CYS A 39 1.76 5.66 -4.56
CA CYS A 39 3.05 6.31 -4.34
C CYS A 39 4.07 5.31 -3.82
N ILE A 40 5.32 5.51 -4.20
CA ILE A 40 6.45 4.73 -3.71
C ILE A 40 7.52 5.67 -3.16
N ASP A 41 8.19 5.24 -2.11
CA ASP A 41 9.31 5.98 -1.56
C ASP A 41 10.45 6.02 -2.59
N GLU A 42 10.83 7.21 -3.02
CA GLU A 42 11.93 7.36 -3.98
C GLU A 42 13.23 6.76 -3.45
N GLY A 43 13.40 6.73 -2.13
CA GLY A 43 14.60 6.18 -1.50
C GLY A 43 14.74 4.67 -1.63
N VAL A 44 13.68 3.94 -1.99
CA VAL A 44 13.75 2.48 -2.15
C VAL A 44 13.92 2.06 -3.60
N LEU A 45 13.83 2.98 -4.55
CA LEU A 45 13.85 2.65 -5.97
C LEU A 45 15.15 1.96 -6.43
N ASP A 46 16.28 2.30 -5.82
CA ASP A 46 17.55 1.68 -6.16
C ASP A 46 17.59 0.17 -5.85
N LEU A 47 16.71 -0.28 -4.97
CA LEU A 47 16.58 -1.68 -4.60
C LEU A 47 15.59 -2.43 -5.47
N LEU A 48 14.82 -1.72 -6.30
CA LEU A 48 13.74 -2.29 -7.08
C LEU A 48 14.03 -2.19 -8.57
N VAL A 49 13.72 -3.26 -9.29
CA VAL A 49 13.66 -3.20 -10.75
C VAL A 49 12.47 -2.32 -11.12
N HIS A 50 12.72 -1.26 -11.84
CA HIS A 50 11.66 -0.34 -12.22
C HIS A 50 11.97 0.31 -13.55
N THR A 51 10.93 0.81 -14.20
CA THR A 51 11.02 1.57 -15.46
C THR A 51 10.51 2.98 -15.21
N VAL A 52 11.35 3.95 -15.51
CA VAL A 52 10.94 5.35 -15.46
C VAL A 52 10.11 5.65 -16.71
N THR A 53 8.94 6.23 -16.51
CA THR A 53 8.09 6.63 -17.63
C THR A 53 8.41 8.06 -18.07
N ASP A 54 7.97 8.42 -19.27
CA ASP A 54 8.10 9.81 -19.77
C ASP A 54 7.06 10.75 -19.15
N GLN A 55 6.12 10.19 -18.38
CA GLN A 55 5.03 10.96 -17.79
C GLN A 55 5.44 11.48 -16.41
N GLN A 56 4.91 12.65 -16.09
CA GLN A 56 5.00 13.23 -14.76
C GLN A 56 3.60 13.63 -14.31
N THR A 57 3.29 13.41 -13.05
CA THR A 57 2.05 13.93 -12.50
C THR A 57 2.15 15.45 -12.34
N GLN A 58 1.00 16.13 -12.39
CA GLN A 58 0.94 17.58 -12.19
C GLN A 58 1.10 17.96 -10.71
N GLY A 59 1.23 17.00 -9.84
CA GLY A 59 1.37 17.20 -8.41
C GLY A 59 0.45 16.27 -7.64
N ILE A 60 0.76 16.08 -6.37
CA ILE A 60 0.01 15.23 -5.47
C ILE A 60 -0.42 16.06 -4.27
N ILE A 61 -1.70 16.02 -3.94
CA ILE A 61 -2.24 16.62 -2.72
C ILE A 61 -2.54 15.48 -1.75
N TYR A 62 -1.95 15.55 -0.59
CA TYR A 62 -2.17 14.58 0.47
C TYR A 62 -3.35 14.97 1.35
N ALA A 63 -3.84 14.02 2.14
CA ALA A 63 -4.98 14.24 3.02
C ALA A 63 -4.74 15.33 4.08
N ASP A 64 -3.50 15.57 4.46
CA ASP A 64 -3.12 16.62 5.41
C ASP A 64 -3.00 18.02 4.76
N GLY A 65 -3.30 18.12 3.46
CA GLY A 65 -3.19 19.37 2.72
C GLY A 65 -1.81 19.65 2.15
N SER A 66 -0.80 18.86 2.49
CA SER A 66 0.53 18.99 1.90
C SER A 66 0.49 18.61 0.42
N GLN A 67 1.42 19.19 -0.34
CA GLN A 67 1.50 18.97 -1.78
C GLN A 67 2.93 18.65 -2.18
N ASP A 68 3.08 17.70 -3.09
CA ASP A 68 4.28 17.53 -3.87
C ASP A 68 4.06 18.18 -5.24
N ASP A 69 5.09 18.77 -5.78
CA ASP A 69 5.10 19.27 -7.15
C ASP A 69 5.09 18.06 -8.13
N ALA A 70 5.22 18.32 -9.41
CA ALA A 70 5.27 17.26 -10.40
C ALA A 70 6.34 16.22 -10.04
N VAL A 71 5.93 14.97 -9.91
CA VAL A 71 6.81 13.87 -9.55
C VAL A 71 6.90 12.87 -10.69
N GLN A 72 8.00 12.10 -10.69
CA GLN A 72 8.22 11.09 -11.69
C GLN A 72 7.33 9.88 -11.46
N ILE A 73 6.80 9.32 -12.53
CA ILE A 73 6.01 8.08 -12.50
C ILE A 73 6.92 6.93 -12.92
N VAL A 74 6.93 5.89 -12.09
CA VAL A 74 7.71 4.66 -12.32
C VAL A 74 6.78 3.46 -12.39
N LYS A 75 7.15 2.47 -13.20
CA LYS A 75 6.47 1.18 -13.25
C LYS A 75 7.28 0.16 -12.49
N ILE A 76 6.63 -0.55 -11.58
CA ILE A 76 7.29 -1.54 -10.73
C ILE A 76 6.51 -2.85 -10.80
N PRO A 77 7.18 -3.96 -11.13
CA PRO A 77 6.55 -5.28 -11.02
C PRO A 77 6.45 -5.70 -9.56
N LEU A 78 5.28 -6.14 -9.16
CA LEU A 78 5.00 -6.57 -7.79
C LEU A 78 4.25 -7.89 -7.80
N THR A 79 4.45 -8.67 -6.74
CA THR A 79 3.62 -9.82 -6.43
C THR A 79 2.86 -9.55 -5.14
N ILE A 80 1.54 -9.63 -5.22
CA ILE A 80 0.66 -9.47 -4.07
C ILE A 80 -0.12 -10.78 -3.92
N GLY A 81 0.12 -11.49 -2.82
CA GLY A 81 -0.38 -12.85 -2.69
C GLY A 81 0.22 -13.72 -3.80
N ASP A 82 -0.64 -14.30 -4.64
CA ASP A 82 -0.23 -15.10 -5.78
C ASP A 82 -0.39 -14.38 -7.12
N ASN A 83 -0.63 -13.07 -7.08
CA ASN A 83 -0.92 -12.31 -8.29
C ASN A 83 0.23 -11.36 -8.62
N ASP A 84 0.64 -11.37 -9.88
CA ASP A 84 1.66 -10.48 -10.39
C ASP A 84 1.04 -9.25 -11.03
N TYR A 85 1.61 -8.10 -10.73
CA TYR A 85 1.17 -6.81 -11.26
C TYR A 85 2.38 -6.04 -11.77
N VAL A 86 2.15 -5.20 -12.76
CA VAL A 86 3.06 -4.11 -13.11
C VAL A 86 2.27 -2.83 -12.87
N GLU A 87 2.64 -2.08 -11.84
CA GLU A 87 1.85 -0.93 -11.41
C GLU A 87 2.64 0.36 -11.53
N GLU A 88 1.94 1.44 -11.81
CA GLU A 88 2.52 2.77 -11.86
C GLU A 88 2.46 3.42 -10.49
N PHE A 89 3.59 3.99 -10.08
CA PHE A 89 3.73 4.68 -8.80
C PHE A 89 4.31 6.06 -9.04
N ASN A 90 3.82 7.03 -8.27
CA ASN A 90 4.48 8.31 -8.16
C ASN A 90 5.64 8.16 -7.18
N ALA A 91 6.85 8.51 -7.61
CA ALA A 91 8.03 8.45 -6.78
C ALA A 91 8.12 9.72 -5.94
N VAL A 92 7.99 9.58 -4.63
CA VAL A 92 7.90 10.71 -3.71
C VAL A 92 8.86 10.53 -2.54
N ASP A 93 9.18 11.62 -1.85
CA ASP A 93 9.90 11.56 -0.59
C ASP A 93 8.92 11.12 0.50
N PHE A 94 9.06 9.87 0.92
CA PHE A 94 8.15 9.24 1.86
C PHE A 94 8.68 9.20 3.30
N ARG A 95 9.83 9.83 3.55
CA ARG A 95 10.54 9.70 4.83
C ARG A 95 9.71 10.15 6.03
N ALA A 96 9.09 11.32 5.92
CA ALA A 96 8.29 11.86 7.02
C ALA A 96 7.07 10.98 7.33
N MET A 97 6.36 10.55 6.30
CA MET A 97 5.19 9.68 6.45
C MET A 97 5.58 8.31 6.97
N SER A 98 6.66 7.73 6.45
CA SER A 98 7.16 6.44 6.90
C SER A 98 7.55 6.48 8.38
N GLN A 99 8.20 7.55 8.82
CA GLN A 99 8.58 7.71 10.22
C GLN A 99 7.35 7.87 11.12
N GLN A 100 6.38 8.65 10.69
CA GLN A 100 5.13 8.82 11.43
C GLN A 100 4.37 7.51 11.60
N VAL A 101 4.29 6.71 10.56
CA VAL A 101 3.63 5.39 10.60
C VAL A 101 4.40 4.45 11.52
N LYS A 102 5.72 4.46 11.44
CA LYS A 102 6.55 3.63 12.32
C LYS A 102 6.38 4.01 13.79
N ASP A 103 6.36 5.30 14.09
CA ASP A 103 6.18 5.79 15.46
C ASP A 103 4.80 5.45 15.99
N SER A 104 3.77 5.54 15.15
CA SER A 104 2.37 5.32 15.57
C SER A 104 1.97 3.85 15.56
N PHE A 105 2.46 3.05 14.64
CA PHE A 105 1.98 1.69 14.40
C PHE A 105 3.07 0.61 14.47
N GLY A 106 4.31 0.99 14.55
CA GLY A 106 5.43 0.05 14.67
C GLY A 106 5.80 -0.67 13.37
N ILE A 107 5.27 -0.23 12.24
CA ILE A 107 5.55 -0.85 10.93
C ILE A 107 6.31 0.10 10.02
N THR A 108 7.14 -0.48 9.16
CA THR A 108 7.84 0.28 8.12
C THR A 108 7.09 0.12 6.81
N ILE A 109 6.69 1.23 6.23
CA ILE A 109 6.02 1.27 4.94
C ILE A 109 6.92 1.91 3.89
N ARG A 110 6.77 1.49 2.63
CA ARG A 110 7.55 2.04 1.52
C ARG A 110 6.71 2.79 0.51
N GLY A 111 5.44 2.89 0.74
CA GLY A 111 4.53 3.58 -0.14
C GLY A 111 3.10 3.26 0.18
N LEU A 112 2.22 3.59 -0.77
CA LEU A 112 0.80 3.32 -0.63
C LEU A 112 0.18 2.91 -1.96
N LEU A 113 -0.89 2.13 -1.87
CA LEU A 113 -1.76 1.82 -3.00
C LEU A 113 -2.98 2.71 -2.91
N GLY A 114 -3.19 3.50 -3.95
CA GLY A 114 -4.31 4.43 -4.01
C GLY A 114 -5.59 3.81 -4.54
N SER A 115 -6.65 4.60 -4.52
CA SER A 115 -7.97 4.15 -4.97
C SER A 115 -7.99 3.75 -6.44
N GLU A 116 -7.15 4.36 -7.26
CA GLU A 116 -7.06 4.02 -8.68
C GLU A 116 -6.65 2.56 -8.89
N PHE A 117 -5.67 2.07 -8.12
CA PHE A 117 -5.29 0.66 -8.15
C PHE A 117 -6.46 -0.24 -7.74
N LEU A 118 -7.14 0.11 -6.67
CA LEU A 118 -8.26 -0.67 -6.14
C LEU A 118 -9.41 -0.74 -7.15
N TYR A 119 -9.71 0.38 -7.77
CA TYR A 119 -10.74 0.47 -8.78
C TYR A 119 -10.39 -0.31 -10.06
N LYS A 120 -9.16 -0.12 -10.55
CA LYS A 120 -8.68 -0.76 -11.78
C LYS A 120 -8.76 -2.28 -11.71
N HIS A 121 -8.47 -2.84 -10.54
CA HIS A 121 -8.47 -4.29 -10.35
C HIS A 121 -9.75 -4.83 -9.71
N GLY A 122 -10.75 -3.97 -9.48
CA GLY A 122 -12.04 -4.38 -8.94
C GLY A 122 -11.95 -4.98 -7.55
N LEU A 123 -11.19 -4.33 -6.66
CA LEU A 123 -10.93 -4.87 -5.34
C LEU A 123 -12.04 -4.52 -4.34
N ILE A 124 -12.37 -5.48 -3.50
CA ILE A 124 -13.29 -5.31 -2.38
C ILE A 124 -12.48 -5.44 -1.10
N LEU A 125 -12.53 -4.41 -0.27
CA LEU A 125 -11.85 -4.43 1.03
C LEU A 125 -12.81 -4.97 2.09
N ASP A 126 -12.46 -6.08 2.70
CA ASP A 126 -13.23 -6.69 3.76
C ASP A 126 -12.49 -6.51 5.08
N PHE A 127 -12.86 -5.48 5.83
CA PHE A 127 -12.23 -5.18 7.12
C PHE A 127 -12.64 -6.14 8.22
N ASP A 128 -13.77 -6.81 8.06
CA ASP A 128 -14.23 -7.80 9.04
C ASP A 128 -13.35 -9.06 8.99
N LYS A 129 -13.10 -9.54 7.77
CA LYS A 129 -12.31 -10.75 7.56
C LYS A 129 -10.84 -10.49 7.27
N HIS A 130 -10.44 -9.23 7.20
CA HIS A 130 -9.08 -8.80 6.89
C HIS A 130 -8.61 -9.34 5.53
N LEU A 131 -9.45 -9.17 4.52
CA LEU A 131 -9.19 -9.67 3.18
C LEU A 131 -9.36 -8.60 2.12
N ILE A 132 -8.61 -8.75 1.05
CA ILE A 132 -8.96 -8.15 -0.22
C ILE A 132 -9.58 -9.25 -1.06
N ARG A 133 -10.76 -9.00 -1.58
CA ARG A 133 -11.42 -9.89 -2.52
C ARG A 133 -11.41 -9.28 -3.90
N TYR A 134 -11.33 -10.13 -4.89
CA TYR A 134 -11.44 -9.73 -6.29
C TYR A 134 -12.80 -10.15 -6.83
N THR A 135 -13.29 -9.45 -7.82
CA THR A 135 -14.60 -9.76 -8.43
C THR A 135 -14.62 -11.13 -9.10
N ASP A 136 -13.45 -11.69 -9.42
CA ASP A 136 -13.33 -13.04 -9.98
C ASP A 136 -13.20 -14.14 -8.93
N GLY A 137 -13.38 -13.82 -7.65
CA GLY A 137 -13.31 -14.77 -6.55
C GLY A 137 -11.95 -14.93 -5.90
N ARG A 138 -10.88 -14.35 -6.46
CA ARG A 138 -9.56 -14.38 -5.81
C ARG A 138 -9.60 -13.56 -4.52
N GLN A 139 -8.69 -13.89 -3.62
CA GLN A 139 -8.58 -13.21 -2.32
C GLN A 139 -7.12 -13.06 -1.94
N THR A 140 -6.82 -12.04 -1.17
CA THR A 140 -5.53 -11.84 -0.52
C THR A 140 -5.77 -11.17 0.83
N SER A 141 -4.81 -11.26 1.74
CA SER A 141 -4.98 -10.69 3.07
C SER A 141 -4.53 -9.24 3.14
N ILE A 142 -5.12 -8.53 4.09
CA ILE A 142 -4.72 -7.19 4.49
C ILE A 142 -4.19 -7.30 5.91
N ASP A 143 -3.01 -6.73 6.15
CA ASP A 143 -2.49 -6.57 7.50
C ASP A 143 -2.87 -5.20 8.06
N PHE A 144 -2.75 -5.05 9.37
CA PHE A 144 -3.01 -3.79 10.04
C PHE A 144 -1.81 -3.42 10.91
N GLY A 145 -1.67 -2.13 11.15
CA GLY A 145 -0.65 -1.63 12.06
C GLY A 145 -0.87 -2.14 13.48
N SER A 146 0.20 -2.19 14.25
CA SER A 146 0.23 -2.84 15.55
C SER A 146 -0.14 -1.95 16.74
N GLN A 147 -0.66 -0.77 16.50
CA GLN A 147 -1.10 0.09 17.59
C GLN A 147 -2.32 -0.52 18.27
N GLU A 148 -2.18 -0.80 19.57
CA GLU A 148 -3.30 -1.33 20.34
C GLU A 148 -4.38 -0.26 20.54
N LEU A 149 -5.63 -0.66 20.33
CA LEU A 149 -6.74 0.20 20.73
C LEU A 149 -6.86 0.21 22.27
N PRO A 150 -7.23 1.35 22.86
CA PRO A 150 -7.61 1.36 24.25
C PRO A 150 -8.72 0.33 24.49
N GLU A 151 -8.70 -0.34 25.64
CA GLU A 151 -9.76 -1.28 25.98
C GLU A 151 -11.11 -0.61 25.80
N LYS A 152 -12.02 -1.31 25.13
CA LYS A 152 -13.39 -0.83 25.04
C LYS A 152 -13.98 -0.86 26.42
N VAL A 153 -14.31 0.31 26.94
CA VAL A 153 -15.10 0.41 28.15
C VAL A 153 -16.55 0.18 27.72
N GLU A 154 -17.03 -0.97 28.00
CA GLU A 154 -18.45 -1.25 27.80
C GLU A 154 -19.28 -0.58 28.91
#